data_a9593ad39b1d5236ed7c2c81f16d69ff
#
_entry.id   a9593ad39b1d5236ed7c2c81f16d69ff
#
_cell.length_a   1.000
_cell.length_b   1.000
_cell.length_c   1.000
_cell.angle_alpha   90.00
_cell.angle_beta   90.00
_cell.angle_gamma   90.00
#
_symmetry.space_group_name_H-M   'P 1'
#
loop_
_entity.id
_entity.type
_entity.pdbx_description
1 polymer ?
#
loop_
_entity_poly.entity_id
_entity_poly.type
_entity_poly.pdbx_seq_one_letter_code
_entity_poly.pdbx_strand_id
1 'polypeptide(L)'
;MSLEEWRRETKFDSTDWGWVIMSIGMAIGAGIVFLPVKVGLVGLWVFLVSAIIAYPAMYLFQRLFINTLAESKEGGDYPSVISGYLGKNWGFLLGILYFLMLLIWIFVYSTAITNDSASFLHSFHLTKTVWSSNPFYGLVVICLLVAIASRAEKVLFNISSFMVLTKLVVVFILGVSMIGLWDLHNVGSFPDLGYLVKQTIVLLPFTLTSILFLQSLSPMVISFRAHNKNIEVARYKSLRAMNIAFVTLFVVVFFYAVSFNLALGHDEAVEAYNKNISTLAIAAQNMDGSLVKILSLILNIFAVMTAFFGVFLGFREACEGIATNILKRFMPEERINTRIMKGSILVFSVLVAWGAILLNAPVLSFTSICSPIFGLIGCLIPAYLVYKVPSLHKYKGPGLWLIIFVGLLLVISPFLAFL
;
A
#
# COMPACT_ATOMS: atom_id res chain seq x y z
N MET A 1 -0.64 -1.71 37.94
CA MET A 1 -0.38 -0.32 37.54
C MET A 1 -1.51 0.55 38.04
N SER A 2 -1.21 1.65 38.75
CA SER A 2 -2.23 2.60 39.21
C SER A 2 -2.81 3.41 38.04
N LEU A 3 -3.94 4.09 38.26
CA LEU A 3 -4.57 4.93 37.21
C LEU A 3 -3.67 6.10 36.82
N GLU A 4 -2.92 6.66 37.78
CA GLU A 4 -1.98 7.76 37.53
C GLU A 4 -0.76 7.31 36.72
N GLU A 5 -0.20 6.14 37.07
CA GLU A 5 0.88 5.54 36.28
C GLU A 5 0.42 5.24 34.87
N TRP A 6 -0.78 4.69 34.69
CA TRP A 6 -1.36 4.45 33.38
C TRP A 6 -1.43 5.74 32.55
N ARG A 7 -2.02 6.81 33.10
CA ARG A 7 -2.13 8.10 32.42
C ARG A 7 -0.77 8.69 32.03
N ARG A 8 0.23 8.54 32.90
CA ARG A 8 1.59 9.02 32.64
C ARG A 8 2.25 8.23 31.52
N GLU A 9 2.21 6.90 31.53
CA GLU A 9 2.85 6.04 30.56
C GLU A 9 2.13 6.04 29.21
N THR A 10 0.82 6.26 29.20
CA THR A 10 0.03 6.37 27.96
C THR A 10 -0.05 7.79 27.40
N LYS A 11 0.66 8.76 27.99
CA LYS A 11 0.69 10.13 27.46
C LYS A 11 1.14 10.11 26.00
N PHE A 12 0.48 10.95 25.18
CA PHE A 12 0.81 11.11 23.77
C PHE A 12 2.15 11.85 23.62
N ASP A 13 3.07 11.31 22.85
CA ASP A 13 4.42 11.85 22.68
C ASP A 13 4.87 11.89 21.20
N SER A 14 6.12 12.31 20.98
CA SER A 14 6.71 12.39 19.63
C SER A 14 6.80 11.04 18.92
N THR A 15 6.94 9.93 19.68
CA THR A 15 6.96 8.57 19.09
C THR A 15 5.58 8.19 18.55
N ASP A 16 4.51 8.55 19.26
CA ASP A 16 3.15 8.36 18.76
C ASP A 16 2.94 9.11 17.43
N TRP A 17 3.35 10.40 17.38
CA TRP A 17 3.28 11.19 16.13
C TRP A 17 4.12 10.58 15.00
N GLY A 18 5.32 10.14 15.30
CA GLY A 18 6.19 9.49 14.33
C GLY A 18 5.50 8.30 13.68
N TRP A 19 4.86 7.43 14.46
CA TRP A 19 4.15 6.26 13.94
C TRP A 19 2.85 6.61 13.23
N VAL A 20 2.12 7.64 13.63
CA VAL A 20 0.95 8.15 12.89
C VAL A 20 1.38 8.62 11.50
N ILE A 21 2.40 9.48 11.41
CA ILE A 21 2.91 10.01 10.14
C ILE A 21 3.45 8.87 9.26
N MET A 22 4.23 7.95 9.83
CA MET A 22 4.78 6.80 9.10
C MET A 22 3.65 5.93 8.50
N SER A 23 2.60 5.64 9.28
CA SER A 23 1.47 4.85 8.83
C SER A 23 0.70 5.55 7.71
N ILE A 24 0.43 6.85 7.84
CA ILE A 24 -0.18 7.66 6.76
C ILE A 24 0.70 7.63 5.51
N GLY A 25 2.01 7.79 5.68
CA GLY A 25 2.96 7.80 4.56
C GLY A 25 3.01 6.50 3.78
N MET A 26 2.91 5.37 4.47
CA MET A 26 2.88 4.04 3.82
C MET A 26 1.58 3.77 3.09
N ALA A 27 0.46 4.30 3.57
CA ALA A 27 -0.83 4.15 2.90
C ALA A 27 -0.93 5.00 1.62
N ILE A 28 -0.43 6.25 1.65
CA ILE A 28 -0.51 7.16 0.50
C ILE A 28 0.52 6.77 -0.58
N GLY A 29 0.13 5.86 -1.44
CA GLY A 29 0.92 5.33 -2.56
C GLY A 29 0.05 5.12 -3.80
N ALA A 30 0.40 4.12 -4.64
CA ALA A 30 -0.35 3.80 -5.87
C ALA A 30 -1.84 3.51 -5.61
N GLY A 31 -2.18 2.94 -4.45
CA GLY A 31 -3.58 2.70 -4.08
C GLY A 31 -4.45 3.94 -4.22
N ILE A 32 -3.98 5.09 -3.72
CA ILE A 32 -4.72 6.36 -3.81
C ILE A 32 -4.75 6.90 -5.23
N VAL A 33 -3.63 6.88 -5.94
CA VAL A 33 -3.55 7.51 -7.27
C VAL A 33 -4.25 6.71 -8.36
N PHE A 34 -4.48 5.41 -8.17
CA PHE A 34 -5.19 4.54 -9.13
C PHE A 34 -6.61 4.16 -8.70
N LEU A 35 -6.98 4.34 -7.43
CA LEU A 35 -8.34 4.04 -6.94
C LEU A 35 -9.42 4.78 -7.75
N PRO A 36 -9.33 6.11 -7.98
CA PRO A 36 -10.39 6.81 -8.71
C PRO A 36 -10.53 6.34 -10.16
N VAL A 37 -9.44 5.93 -10.85
CA VAL A 37 -9.55 5.31 -12.18
C VAL A 37 -10.40 4.05 -12.09
N LYS A 38 -10.11 3.17 -11.14
CA LYS A 38 -10.87 1.92 -10.99
C LYS A 38 -12.32 2.18 -10.61
N VAL A 39 -12.58 3.18 -9.75
CA VAL A 39 -13.95 3.60 -9.38
C VAL A 39 -14.69 4.15 -10.59
N GLY A 40 -14.07 5.02 -11.40
CA GLY A 40 -14.66 5.56 -12.61
C GLY A 40 -15.03 4.49 -13.65
N LEU A 41 -14.26 3.40 -13.73
CA LEU A 41 -14.56 2.25 -14.60
C LEU A 41 -15.78 1.46 -14.15
N VAL A 42 -15.99 1.27 -12.84
CA VAL A 42 -17.05 0.39 -12.31
C VAL A 42 -18.25 1.15 -11.75
N GLY A 43 -18.11 2.45 -11.53
CA GLY A 43 -19.15 3.34 -11.03
C GLY A 43 -19.09 3.62 -9.52
N LEU A 44 -19.57 4.81 -9.15
CA LEU A 44 -19.52 5.30 -7.77
C LEU A 44 -20.34 4.45 -6.80
N TRP A 45 -21.50 3.91 -7.22
CA TRP A 45 -22.32 3.01 -6.39
C TRP A 45 -21.57 1.76 -5.94
N VAL A 46 -20.79 1.16 -6.85
CA VAL A 46 -19.92 0.01 -6.54
C VAL A 46 -18.88 0.39 -5.49
N PHE A 47 -18.28 1.57 -5.63
CA PHE A 47 -17.30 2.06 -4.66
C PHE A 47 -17.91 2.27 -3.27
N LEU A 48 -19.09 2.87 -3.18
CA LEU A 48 -19.76 3.09 -1.90
C LEU A 48 -20.04 1.77 -1.17
N VAL A 49 -20.54 0.75 -1.88
CA VAL A 49 -20.77 -0.58 -1.31
C VAL A 49 -19.46 -1.25 -0.93
N SER A 50 -18.42 -1.17 -1.78
CA SER A 50 -17.09 -1.67 -1.49
C SER A 50 -16.49 -1.01 -0.25
N ALA A 51 -16.65 0.30 -0.09
CA ALA A 51 -16.14 1.07 1.04
C ALA A 51 -16.81 0.66 2.37
N ILE A 52 -18.14 0.46 2.36
CA ILE A 52 -18.91 0.00 3.53
C ILE A 52 -18.41 -1.36 4.03
N ILE A 53 -17.95 -2.24 3.12
CA ILE A 53 -17.43 -3.57 3.47
C ILE A 53 -15.95 -3.50 3.81
N ALA A 54 -15.15 -2.86 2.95
CA ALA A 54 -13.69 -2.86 3.02
C ALA A 54 -13.13 -2.11 4.23
N TYR A 55 -13.60 -0.89 4.48
CA TYR A 55 -13.01 -0.05 5.51
C TYR A 55 -13.23 -0.56 6.94
N PRO A 56 -14.44 -1.01 7.34
CA PRO A 56 -14.60 -1.65 8.64
C PRO A 56 -13.79 -2.94 8.78
N ALA A 57 -13.75 -3.78 7.74
CA ALA A 57 -12.94 -4.99 7.77
C ALA A 57 -11.46 -4.68 7.93
N MET A 58 -10.96 -3.68 7.19
CA MET A 58 -9.58 -3.23 7.27
C MET A 58 -9.22 -2.70 8.67
N TYR A 59 -10.07 -1.89 9.27
CA TYR A 59 -9.88 -1.44 10.65
C TYR A 59 -9.76 -2.63 11.60
N LEU A 60 -10.66 -3.60 11.49
CA LEU A 60 -10.69 -4.77 12.37
C LEU A 60 -9.48 -5.67 12.17
N PHE A 61 -9.05 -5.95 10.95
CA PHE A 61 -7.90 -6.83 10.76
C PHE A 61 -6.58 -6.15 11.15
N GLN A 62 -6.39 -4.85 10.92
CA GLN A 62 -5.22 -4.14 11.41
C GLN A 62 -5.16 -4.13 12.95
N ARG A 63 -6.32 -3.94 13.59
CA ARG A 63 -6.44 -4.05 15.04
C ARG A 63 -6.11 -5.47 15.54
N LEU A 64 -6.62 -6.50 14.86
CA LEU A 64 -6.31 -7.90 15.18
C LEU A 64 -4.83 -8.20 15.01
N PHE A 65 -4.21 -7.67 13.93
CA PHE A 65 -2.80 -7.82 13.65
C PHE A 65 -1.93 -7.24 14.76
N ILE A 66 -2.20 -6.01 15.22
CA ILE A 66 -1.51 -5.38 16.36
C ILE A 66 -1.69 -6.22 17.62
N ASN A 67 -2.88 -6.69 17.91
CA ASN A 67 -3.15 -7.52 19.08
C ASN A 67 -2.38 -8.83 19.04
N THR A 68 -2.29 -9.49 17.88
CA THR A 68 -1.53 -10.72 17.68
C THR A 68 -0.04 -10.50 17.93
N LEU A 69 0.52 -9.40 17.42
CA LEU A 69 1.93 -9.03 17.65
C LEU A 69 2.21 -8.67 19.10
N ALA A 70 1.31 -7.90 19.73
CA ALA A 70 1.49 -7.47 21.12
C ALA A 70 1.46 -8.64 22.11
N GLU A 71 0.64 -9.67 21.86
CA GLU A 71 0.53 -10.87 22.71
C GLU A 71 1.67 -11.88 22.47
N SER A 72 2.48 -11.71 21.43
CA SER A 72 3.56 -12.66 21.16
C SER A 72 4.67 -12.57 22.20
N LYS A 73 5.22 -13.71 22.60
CA LYS A 73 6.34 -13.76 23.54
C LYS A 73 7.64 -13.25 22.92
N GLU A 74 7.86 -13.50 21.66
CA GLU A 74 9.12 -13.26 20.97
C GLU A 74 9.33 -11.78 20.56
N GLY A 75 8.26 -10.98 20.45
CA GLY A 75 8.36 -9.55 20.15
C GLY A 75 9.02 -9.22 18.81
N GLY A 76 9.07 -10.18 17.89
CA GLY A 76 9.71 -10.06 16.59
C GLY A 76 8.80 -9.50 15.49
N ASP A 77 9.31 -9.54 14.25
CA ASP A 77 8.53 -9.23 13.04
C ASP A 77 7.40 -10.24 12.81
N TYR A 78 6.48 -9.91 11.92
CA TYR A 78 5.29 -10.74 11.68
C TYR A 78 5.60 -12.18 11.26
N PRO A 79 6.53 -12.46 10.31
CA PRO A 79 6.93 -13.83 9.99
C PRO A 79 7.50 -14.61 11.19
N SER A 80 8.30 -13.97 12.03
CA SER A 80 8.86 -14.57 13.24
C SER A 80 7.76 -14.91 14.26
N VAL A 81 6.81 -14.01 14.48
CA VAL A 81 5.66 -14.25 15.36
C VAL A 81 4.82 -15.42 14.86
N ILE A 82 4.55 -15.50 13.56
CA ILE A 82 3.80 -16.61 12.95
C ILE A 82 4.60 -17.94 13.08
N SER A 83 5.92 -17.89 12.85
CA SER A 83 6.79 -19.05 13.05
C SER A 83 6.76 -19.55 14.50
N GLY A 84 6.72 -18.63 15.47
CA GLY A 84 6.61 -18.96 16.89
C GLY A 84 5.28 -19.63 17.25
N TYR A 85 4.16 -19.18 16.64
CA TYR A 85 2.83 -19.76 16.89
C TYR A 85 2.54 -21.04 16.10
N LEU A 86 2.93 -21.11 14.83
CA LEU A 86 2.49 -22.14 13.88
C LEU A 86 3.63 -23.05 13.38
N GLY A 87 4.87 -22.68 13.68
CA GLY A 87 6.08 -23.41 13.26
C GLY A 87 6.74 -22.83 12.01
N LYS A 88 8.00 -23.27 11.78
CA LYS A 88 8.91 -22.72 10.76
C LYS A 88 8.39 -22.76 9.33
N ASN A 89 7.58 -23.77 8.99
CA ASN A 89 7.01 -23.90 7.64
C ASN A 89 6.05 -22.75 7.30
N TRP A 90 5.29 -22.27 8.28
CA TRP A 90 4.42 -21.11 8.10
C TRP A 90 5.20 -19.81 7.90
N GLY A 91 6.30 -19.63 8.64
CA GLY A 91 7.18 -18.47 8.43
C GLY A 91 7.82 -18.49 7.03
N PHE A 92 8.21 -19.68 6.54
CA PHE A 92 8.73 -19.83 5.18
C PHE A 92 7.67 -19.49 4.10
N LEU A 93 6.46 -20.01 4.25
CA LEU A 93 5.33 -19.68 3.35
C LEU A 93 5.08 -18.19 3.31
N LEU A 94 5.02 -17.53 4.48
CA LEU A 94 4.85 -16.08 4.57
C LEU A 94 5.99 -15.32 3.89
N GLY A 95 7.21 -15.76 4.05
CA GLY A 95 8.38 -15.18 3.38
C GLY A 95 8.24 -15.22 1.85
N ILE A 96 7.78 -16.35 1.30
CA ILE A 96 7.52 -16.50 -0.14
C ILE A 96 6.38 -15.56 -0.58
N LEU A 97 5.25 -15.55 0.13
CA LEU A 97 4.11 -14.70 -0.20
C LEU A 97 4.50 -13.22 -0.15
N TYR A 98 5.29 -12.83 0.85
CA TYR A 98 5.79 -11.47 0.98
C TYR A 98 6.74 -11.10 -0.17
N PHE A 99 7.67 -11.98 -0.54
CA PHE A 99 8.55 -11.77 -1.69
C PHE A 99 7.76 -11.61 -2.99
N LEU A 100 6.77 -12.48 -3.25
CA LEU A 100 5.91 -12.38 -4.45
C LEU A 100 5.12 -11.07 -4.47
N MET A 101 4.59 -10.65 -3.32
CA MET A 101 3.91 -9.37 -3.19
C MET A 101 4.84 -8.20 -3.55
N LEU A 102 6.05 -8.18 -3.01
CA LEU A 102 7.02 -7.12 -3.30
C LEU A 102 7.45 -7.12 -4.77
N LEU A 103 7.63 -8.27 -5.38
CA LEU A 103 7.93 -8.41 -6.80
C LEU A 103 6.83 -7.79 -7.67
N ILE A 104 5.56 -8.11 -7.38
CA ILE A 104 4.42 -7.54 -8.09
C ILE A 104 4.36 -6.02 -7.90
N TRP A 105 4.62 -5.52 -6.68
CA TRP A 105 4.65 -4.09 -6.42
C TRP A 105 5.81 -3.36 -7.12
N ILE A 106 6.97 -4.00 -7.30
CA ILE A 106 8.03 -3.46 -8.16
C ILE A 106 7.51 -3.26 -9.59
N PHE A 107 6.78 -4.24 -10.14
CA PHE A 107 6.16 -4.11 -11.47
C PHE A 107 5.20 -2.93 -11.54
N VAL A 108 4.27 -2.85 -10.58
CA VAL A 108 3.25 -1.80 -10.49
C VAL A 108 3.90 -0.41 -10.43
N TYR A 109 4.80 -0.19 -9.48
CA TYR A 109 5.39 1.13 -9.28
C TYR A 109 6.35 1.54 -10.38
N SER A 110 7.12 0.61 -10.93
CA SER A 110 8.05 0.89 -12.05
C SER A 110 7.29 1.34 -13.30
N THR A 111 6.22 0.64 -13.64
CA THR A 111 5.39 0.99 -14.80
C THR A 111 4.62 2.30 -14.54
N ALA A 112 4.00 2.44 -13.37
CA ALA A 112 3.26 3.64 -13.00
C ALA A 112 4.12 4.90 -13.08
N ILE A 113 5.32 4.90 -12.46
CA ILE A 113 6.18 6.10 -12.45
C ILE A 113 6.70 6.44 -13.85
N THR A 114 6.98 5.42 -14.67
CA THR A 114 7.44 5.64 -16.06
C THR A 114 6.35 6.25 -16.91
N ASN A 115 5.13 5.69 -16.86
CA ASN A 115 4.01 6.18 -17.64
C ASN A 115 3.56 7.57 -17.18
N ASP A 116 3.40 7.76 -15.88
CA ASP A 116 2.97 9.03 -15.31
C ASP A 116 3.99 10.14 -15.56
N SER A 117 5.29 9.89 -15.32
CA SER A 117 6.34 10.90 -15.57
C SER A 117 6.41 11.29 -17.04
N ALA A 118 6.29 10.33 -17.97
CA ALA A 118 6.24 10.62 -19.40
C ALA A 118 4.99 11.44 -19.77
N SER A 119 3.83 11.12 -19.16
CA SER A 119 2.58 11.85 -19.33
C SER A 119 2.70 13.29 -18.82
N PHE A 120 3.28 13.52 -17.64
CA PHE A 120 3.50 14.87 -17.11
C PHE A 120 4.46 15.68 -17.98
N LEU A 121 5.58 15.10 -18.44
CA LEU A 121 6.50 15.80 -19.35
C LEU A 121 5.78 16.28 -20.62
N HIS A 122 4.88 15.47 -21.16
CA HIS A 122 4.06 15.85 -22.31
C HIS A 122 3.04 16.94 -21.94
N SER A 123 2.33 16.81 -20.80
CA SER A 123 1.31 17.78 -20.35
C SER A 123 1.89 19.16 -20.03
N PHE A 124 3.16 19.23 -19.65
CA PHE A 124 3.90 20.49 -19.45
C PHE A 124 4.62 20.98 -20.72
N HIS A 125 4.34 20.35 -21.88
CA HIS A 125 4.96 20.68 -23.18
C HIS A 125 6.49 20.61 -23.20
N LEU A 126 7.11 19.82 -22.29
CA LEU A 126 8.56 19.58 -22.26
C LEU A 126 8.97 18.58 -23.33
N THR A 127 8.05 17.73 -23.78
CA THR A 127 8.25 16.76 -24.88
C THR A 127 7.13 16.87 -25.91
N LYS A 128 7.46 16.60 -27.16
CA LYS A 128 6.48 16.62 -28.29
C LYS A 128 5.63 15.33 -28.32
N THR A 129 6.16 14.25 -27.75
CA THR A 129 5.51 12.92 -27.71
C THR A 129 5.64 12.33 -26.32
N VAL A 130 4.77 11.38 -25.97
CA VAL A 130 4.85 10.65 -24.70
C VAL A 130 5.96 9.60 -24.79
N TRP A 131 6.93 9.69 -23.90
CA TRP A 131 8.15 8.85 -23.92
C TRP A 131 8.02 7.52 -23.20
N SER A 132 6.84 7.17 -22.68
CA SER A 132 6.63 5.90 -21.95
C SER A 132 6.95 4.65 -22.79
N SER A 133 6.75 4.72 -24.10
CA SER A 133 7.09 3.61 -25.05
C SER A 133 8.57 3.50 -25.39
N ASN A 134 9.40 4.47 -24.97
CA ASN A 134 10.84 4.42 -25.21
C ASN A 134 11.53 3.58 -24.13
N PRO A 135 12.16 2.44 -24.48
CA PRO A 135 12.83 1.56 -23.53
C PRO A 135 13.92 2.24 -22.71
N PHE A 136 14.68 3.16 -23.32
CA PHE A 136 15.77 3.86 -22.66
C PHE A 136 15.26 4.88 -21.64
N TYR A 137 14.11 5.52 -21.90
CA TYR A 137 13.49 6.41 -20.94
C TYR A 137 13.17 5.68 -19.63
N GLY A 138 12.47 4.54 -19.73
CA GLY A 138 12.15 3.71 -18.56
C GLY A 138 13.40 3.22 -17.83
N LEU A 139 14.45 2.82 -18.55
CA LEU A 139 15.71 2.41 -17.94
C LEU A 139 16.36 3.54 -17.13
N VAL A 140 16.42 4.74 -17.70
CA VAL A 140 16.98 5.93 -17.02
C VAL A 140 16.19 6.25 -15.76
N VAL A 141 14.85 6.28 -15.84
CA VAL A 141 13.98 6.54 -14.69
C VAL A 141 14.24 5.53 -13.57
N ILE A 142 14.27 4.22 -13.88
CA ILE A 142 14.50 3.19 -12.87
C ILE A 142 15.92 3.23 -12.30
N CYS A 143 16.94 3.44 -13.12
CA CYS A 143 18.32 3.59 -12.62
C CYS A 143 18.44 4.76 -11.65
N LEU A 144 17.81 5.90 -11.93
CA LEU A 144 17.78 7.07 -11.03
C LEU A 144 17.07 6.71 -9.71
N LEU A 145 15.91 6.08 -9.77
CA LEU A 145 15.15 5.70 -8.57
C LEU A 145 15.91 4.70 -7.70
N VAL A 146 16.49 3.66 -8.31
CA VAL A 146 17.29 2.66 -7.59
C VAL A 146 18.54 3.28 -7.00
N ALA A 147 19.22 4.20 -7.74
CA ALA A 147 20.38 4.93 -7.24
C ALA A 147 20.04 5.80 -6.02
N ILE A 148 18.90 6.51 -6.06
CA ILE A 148 18.40 7.31 -4.93
C ILE A 148 18.06 6.40 -3.75
N ALA A 149 17.26 5.35 -3.99
CA ALA A 149 16.84 4.40 -2.94
C ALA A 149 18.03 3.70 -2.27
N SER A 150 19.09 3.39 -3.03
CA SER A 150 20.27 2.68 -2.51
C SER A 150 21.16 3.51 -1.61
N ARG A 151 21.19 4.85 -1.80
CA ARG A 151 22.07 5.75 -1.06
C ARG A 151 21.45 6.35 0.19
N ALA A 152 20.13 6.24 0.35
CA ALA A 152 19.36 7.21 1.12
C ALA A 152 18.63 6.66 2.34
N GLU A 153 18.98 5.49 2.91
CA GLU A 153 18.22 4.97 4.07
C GLU A 153 17.98 6.01 5.18
N LYS A 154 19.03 6.75 5.59
CA LYS A 154 18.88 7.82 6.60
C LYS A 154 18.20 9.07 6.07
N VAL A 155 18.46 9.44 4.82
CA VAL A 155 17.88 10.61 4.16
C VAL A 155 16.40 10.36 3.83
N LEU A 156 16.05 9.14 3.42
CA LEU A 156 14.66 8.73 3.18
C LEU A 156 13.79 8.86 4.42
N PHE A 157 14.29 8.53 5.61
CA PHE A 157 13.53 8.69 6.85
C PHE A 157 13.23 10.17 7.18
N ASN A 158 14.18 11.08 6.98
CA ASN A 158 13.96 12.50 7.29
C ASN A 158 13.15 13.25 6.22
N ILE A 159 13.38 12.96 4.94
CA ILE A 159 12.61 13.52 3.83
C ILE A 159 11.19 12.92 3.80
N SER A 160 11.04 11.69 4.20
CA SER A 160 9.80 10.94 4.25
C SER A 160 8.70 11.65 5.04
N SER A 161 8.98 12.17 6.24
CA SER A 161 7.97 12.84 7.06
C SER A 161 7.42 14.10 6.39
N PHE A 162 8.28 14.92 5.80
CA PHE A 162 7.86 16.10 5.05
C PHE A 162 7.04 15.72 3.81
N MET A 163 7.51 14.74 3.04
CA MET A 163 6.78 14.24 1.86
C MET A 163 5.42 13.65 2.22
N VAL A 164 5.31 12.97 3.37
CA VAL A 164 4.05 12.40 3.86
C VAL A 164 3.02 13.48 4.19
N LEU A 165 3.42 14.48 4.96
CA LEU A 165 2.53 15.59 5.31
C LEU A 165 2.11 16.36 4.05
N THR A 166 3.06 16.61 3.13
CA THR A 166 2.77 17.26 1.85
C THR A 166 1.75 16.44 1.05
N LYS A 167 1.93 15.11 0.94
CA LYS A 167 0.98 14.24 0.24
C LYS A 167 -0.42 14.35 0.82
N LEU A 168 -0.56 14.28 2.14
CA LEU A 168 -1.86 14.36 2.81
C LEU A 168 -2.56 15.69 2.54
N VAL A 169 -1.82 16.80 2.67
CA VAL A 169 -2.33 18.16 2.39
C VAL A 169 -2.73 18.29 0.92
N VAL A 170 -1.89 17.81 0.00
CA VAL A 170 -2.16 17.91 -1.45
C VAL A 170 -3.36 17.06 -1.85
N VAL A 171 -3.51 15.83 -1.33
CA VAL A 171 -4.71 15.00 -1.56
C VAL A 171 -5.98 15.73 -1.12
N PHE A 172 -5.93 16.35 0.06
CA PHE A 172 -7.07 17.10 0.58
C PHE A 172 -7.38 18.34 -0.30
N ILE A 173 -6.36 19.14 -0.63
CA ILE A 173 -6.54 20.35 -1.49
C ILE A 173 -7.07 19.96 -2.87
N LEU A 174 -6.55 18.89 -3.48
CA LEU A 174 -7.06 18.40 -4.76
C LEU A 174 -8.53 17.99 -4.66
N GLY A 175 -8.91 17.24 -3.63
CA GLY A 175 -10.30 16.88 -3.38
C GLY A 175 -11.21 18.10 -3.27
N VAL A 176 -10.77 19.14 -2.54
CA VAL A 176 -11.53 20.41 -2.38
C VAL A 176 -11.57 21.19 -3.68
N SER A 177 -10.47 21.30 -4.42
CA SER A 177 -10.42 22.07 -5.68
C SER A 177 -11.34 21.51 -6.77
N MET A 178 -11.67 20.22 -6.68
CA MET A 178 -12.56 19.54 -7.63
C MET A 178 -14.06 19.75 -7.32
N ILE A 179 -14.43 20.28 -6.16
CA ILE A 179 -15.85 20.50 -5.78
C ILE A 179 -16.57 21.37 -6.82
N GLY A 180 -15.88 22.39 -7.34
CA GLY A 180 -16.45 23.28 -8.38
C GLY A 180 -16.67 22.61 -9.74
N LEU A 181 -16.14 21.41 -9.95
CA LEU A 181 -16.24 20.63 -11.18
C LEU A 181 -17.15 19.41 -11.01
N TRP A 182 -17.82 19.25 -9.87
CA TRP A 182 -18.70 18.11 -9.65
C TRP A 182 -19.89 18.11 -10.59
N ASP A 183 -20.04 17.01 -11.30
CA ASP A 183 -21.22 16.69 -12.09
C ASP A 183 -21.92 15.47 -11.49
N LEU A 184 -23.16 15.66 -11.04
CA LEU A 184 -23.96 14.58 -10.47
C LEU A 184 -24.35 13.52 -11.49
N HIS A 185 -24.27 13.81 -12.81
CA HIS A 185 -24.46 12.81 -13.85
C HIS A 185 -23.39 11.70 -13.77
N ASN A 186 -22.19 12.01 -13.26
CA ASN A 186 -21.12 11.03 -13.05
C ASN A 186 -21.44 9.99 -11.97
N VAL A 187 -22.45 10.19 -11.13
CA VAL A 187 -22.96 9.18 -10.19
C VAL A 187 -23.56 7.99 -10.96
N GLY A 188 -24.17 8.26 -12.09
CA GLY A 188 -24.84 7.26 -12.91
C GLY A 188 -26.10 6.67 -12.26
N SER A 189 -26.80 5.80 -13.00
CA SER A 189 -27.92 5.04 -12.48
C SER A 189 -27.46 3.94 -11.53
N PHE A 190 -28.34 3.54 -10.60
CA PHE A 190 -28.04 2.39 -9.73
C PHE A 190 -27.94 1.12 -10.60
N PRO A 191 -26.80 0.39 -10.51
CA PRO A 191 -26.56 -0.76 -11.36
C PRO A 191 -27.43 -1.98 -10.99
N ASP A 192 -27.51 -2.94 -11.91
CA ASP A 192 -28.11 -4.22 -11.61
C ASP A 192 -27.37 -4.95 -10.47
N LEU A 193 -28.10 -5.79 -9.71
CA LEU A 193 -27.56 -6.44 -8.51
C LEU A 193 -26.39 -7.38 -8.82
N GLY A 194 -26.44 -8.11 -9.92
CA GLY A 194 -25.36 -9.04 -10.32
C GLY A 194 -24.06 -8.30 -10.62
N TYR A 195 -24.16 -7.21 -11.38
CA TYR A 195 -23.05 -6.31 -11.65
C TYR A 195 -22.51 -5.69 -10.36
N LEU A 196 -23.41 -5.14 -9.51
CA LEU A 196 -23.02 -4.52 -8.24
C LEU A 196 -22.22 -5.47 -7.36
N VAL A 197 -22.68 -6.70 -7.16
CA VAL A 197 -21.99 -7.71 -6.33
C VAL A 197 -20.65 -8.10 -6.93
N LYS A 198 -20.61 -8.44 -8.23
CA LYS A 198 -19.38 -8.83 -8.92
C LYS A 198 -18.33 -7.71 -8.83
N GLN A 199 -18.69 -6.49 -9.24
CA GLN A 199 -17.76 -5.38 -9.28
C GLN A 199 -17.36 -4.89 -7.89
N THR A 200 -18.21 -5.03 -6.88
CA THR A 200 -17.84 -4.76 -5.49
C THR A 200 -16.70 -5.68 -5.06
N ILE A 201 -16.78 -6.98 -5.33
CA ILE A 201 -15.70 -7.93 -4.98
C ILE A 201 -14.42 -7.61 -5.76
N VAL A 202 -14.53 -7.29 -7.04
CA VAL A 202 -13.37 -6.90 -7.88
C VAL A 202 -12.72 -5.60 -7.41
N LEU A 203 -13.50 -4.67 -6.86
CA LEU A 203 -13.00 -3.38 -6.35
C LEU A 203 -12.40 -3.47 -4.95
N LEU A 204 -12.79 -4.47 -4.13
CA LEU A 204 -12.32 -4.60 -2.73
C LEU A 204 -10.80 -4.45 -2.55
N PRO A 205 -9.93 -5.08 -3.37
CA PRO A 205 -8.47 -4.93 -3.23
C PRO A 205 -8.01 -3.47 -3.35
N PHE A 206 -8.59 -2.71 -4.26
CA PHE A 206 -8.25 -1.30 -4.48
C PHE A 206 -8.74 -0.43 -3.33
N THR A 207 -9.98 -0.66 -2.88
CA THR A 207 -10.55 0.06 -1.74
C THR A 207 -9.74 -0.19 -0.48
N LEU A 208 -9.34 -1.44 -0.20
CA LEU A 208 -8.50 -1.79 0.93
C LEU A 208 -7.10 -1.19 0.83
N THR A 209 -6.42 -1.35 -0.31
CA THR A 209 -5.04 -0.88 -0.48
C THR A 209 -4.92 0.63 -0.51
N SER A 210 -6.02 1.37 -0.75
CA SER A 210 -6.02 2.83 -0.77
C SER A 210 -5.67 3.47 0.58
N ILE A 211 -5.96 2.79 1.70
CA ILE A 211 -5.65 3.24 3.06
C ILE A 211 -4.91 2.18 3.88
N LEU A 212 -4.33 1.17 3.23
CA LEU A 212 -3.62 0.08 3.89
C LEU A 212 -2.22 0.50 4.31
N PHE A 213 -1.89 0.31 5.60
CA PHE A 213 -0.54 0.54 6.15
C PHE A 213 -0.04 -0.64 6.99
N LEU A 214 -0.37 -1.86 6.59
CA LEU A 214 -0.02 -3.10 7.30
C LEU A 214 1.48 -3.22 7.57
N GLN A 215 2.32 -2.73 6.65
CA GLN A 215 3.78 -2.79 6.76
C GLN A 215 4.33 -1.94 7.92
N SER A 216 3.61 -0.90 8.37
CA SER A 216 4.02 -0.09 9.52
C SER A 216 3.66 -0.73 10.86
N LEU A 217 2.70 -1.66 10.90
CA LEU A 217 2.15 -2.17 12.15
C LEU A 217 3.16 -3.00 12.95
N SER A 218 3.92 -3.87 12.28
CA SER A 218 4.92 -4.69 12.94
C SER A 218 6.05 -3.85 13.56
N PRO A 219 6.76 -2.99 12.82
CA PRO A 219 7.79 -2.14 13.40
C PRO A 219 7.24 -1.17 14.46
N MET A 220 6.00 -0.70 14.32
CA MET A 220 5.34 0.14 15.32
C MET A 220 5.17 -0.59 16.66
N VAL A 221 4.63 -1.82 16.63
CA VAL A 221 4.46 -2.63 17.86
C VAL A 221 5.82 -2.96 18.48
N ILE A 222 6.81 -3.33 17.69
CA ILE A 222 8.17 -3.61 18.15
C ILE A 222 8.77 -2.36 18.84
N SER A 223 8.64 -1.20 18.22
CA SER A 223 9.12 0.08 18.77
C SER A 223 8.46 0.41 20.11
N PHE A 224 7.12 0.34 20.19
CA PHE A 224 6.44 0.61 21.48
C PHE A 224 6.76 -0.43 22.55
N ARG A 225 6.97 -1.70 22.20
CA ARG A 225 7.41 -2.73 23.16
C ARG A 225 8.84 -2.50 23.65
N ALA A 226 9.73 -1.98 22.81
CA ALA A 226 11.09 -1.64 23.21
C ALA A 226 11.15 -0.46 24.20
N HIS A 227 10.23 0.50 24.07
CA HIS A 227 10.19 1.68 24.91
C HIS A 227 9.31 1.56 26.16
N ASN A 228 8.39 0.59 26.18
CA ASN A 228 7.45 0.42 27.31
C ASN A 228 7.57 -0.99 27.91
N LYS A 229 7.92 -1.06 29.19
CA LYS A 229 8.03 -2.34 29.91
C LYS A 229 6.69 -3.09 30.01
N ASN A 230 5.57 -2.35 30.04
CA ASN A 230 4.24 -2.92 30.12
C ASN A 230 3.64 -3.14 28.71
N ILE A 231 3.35 -4.40 28.40
CA ILE A 231 2.77 -4.82 27.11
C ILE A 231 1.43 -4.13 26.84
N GLU A 232 0.60 -3.90 27.87
CA GLU A 232 -0.70 -3.25 27.72
C GLU A 232 -0.56 -1.77 27.30
N VAL A 233 0.47 -1.07 27.83
CA VAL A 233 0.79 0.29 27.44
C VAL A 233 1.27 0.31 25.98
N ALA A 234 2.18 -0.57 25.60
CA ALA A 234 2.68 -0.68 24.23
C ALA A 234 1.53 -0.98 23.23
N ARG A 235 0.65 -1.92 23.59
CA ARG A 235 -0.54 -2.25 22.79
C ARG A 235 -1.49 -1.06 22.65
N TYR A 236 -1.78 -0.36 23.77
CA TYR A 236 -2.66 0.81 23.75
C TYR A 236 -2.10 1.92 22.85
N LYS A 237 -0.81 2.25 22.96
CA LYS A 237 -0.16 3.27 22.12
C LYS A 237 -0.17 2.87 20.64
N SER A 238 0.11 1.60 20.33
CA SER A 238 0.03 1.08 18.96
C SER A 238 -1.37 1.20 18.37
N LEU A 239 -2.40 0.79 19.11
CA LEU A 239 -3.79 0.91 18.69
C LEU A 239 -4.23 2.36 18.54
N ARG A 240 -3.78 3.26 19.41
CA ARG A 240 -4.07 4.69 19.31
C ARG A 240 -3.46 5.32 18.06
N ALA A 241 -2.19 5.05 17.79
CA ALA A 241 -1.52 5.53 16.58
C ALA A 241 -2.19 5.00 15.30
N MET A 242 -2.53 3.70 15.29
CA MET A 242 -3.30 3.08 14.21
C MET A 242 -4.66 3.76 14.02
N ASN A 243 -5.41 4.00 15.11
CA ASN A 243 -6.74 4.63 15.03
C ASN A 243 -6.67 6.03 14.42
N ILE A 244 -5.71 6.86 14.86
CA ILE A 244 -5.54 8.22 14.33
C ILE A 244 -5.19 8.16 12.84
N ALA A 245 -4.23 7.33 12.46
CA ALA A 245 -3.85 7.17 11.05
C ALA A 245 -5.02 6.67 10.20
N PHE A 246 -5.76 5.67 10.68
CA PHE A 246 -6.90 5.10 9.98
C PHE A 246 -8.01 6.14 9.74
N VAL A 247 -8.43 6.85 10.78
CA VAL A 247 -9.51 7.87 10.67
C VAL A 247 -9.08 8.99 9.72
N THR A 248 -7.84 9.47 9.83
CA THR A 248 -7.32 10.51 8.96
C THR A 248 -7.33 10.06 7.50
N LEU A 249 -6.80 8.86 7.22
CA LEU A 249 -6.76 8.29 5.88
C LEU A 249 -8.18 8.03 5.34
N PHE A 250 -9.06 7.44 6.15
CA PHE A 250 -10.43 7.19 5.75
C PHE A 250 -11.13 8.47 5.28
N VAL A 251 -11.10 9.52 6.09
CA VAL A 251 -11.77 10.78 5.75
C VAL A 251 -11.17 11.41 4.48
N VAL A 252 -9.84 11.52 4.44
CA VAL A 252 -9.17 12.23 3.33
C VAL A 252 -9.25 11.44 2.02
N VAL A 253 -8.99 10.13 2.06
CA VAL A 253 -8.95 9.30 0.85
C VAL A 253 -10.34 9.02 0.30
N PHE A 254 -11.31 8.76 1.18
CA PHE A 254 -12.70 8.58 0.76
C PHE A 254 -13.24 9.86 0.09
N PHE A 255 -13.04 11.02 0.73
CA PHE A 255 -13.43 12.32 0.17
C PHE A 255 -12.75 12.56 -1.19
N TYR A 256 -11.45 12.32 -1.28
CA TYR A 256 -10.69 12.47 -2.52
C TYR A 256 -11.22 11.56 -3.63
N ALA A 257 -11.46 10.27 -3.34
CA ALA A 257 -11.96 9.32 -4.33
C ALA A 257 -13.36 9.71 -4.85
N VAL A 258 -14.25 10.14 -3.96
CA VAL A 258 -15.60 10.63 -4.33
C VAL A 258 -15.49 11.90 -5.15
N SER A 259 -14.71 12.90 -4.69
CA SER A 259 -14.55 14.17 -5.34
C SER A 259 -13.99 14.04 -6.76
N PHE A 260 -12.99 13.15 -6.90
CA PHE A 260 -12.39 12.88 -8.21
C PHE A 260 -13.37 12.24 -9.19
N ASN A 261 -14.17 11.30 -8.74
CA ASN A 261 -15.15 10.61 -9.60
C ASN A 261 -16.37 11.48 -9.94
N LEU A 262 -16.70 12.45 -9.09
CA LEU A 262 -17.72 13.44 -9.43
C LEU A 262 -17.22 14.49 -10.43
N ALA A 263 -15.92 14.80 -10.42
CA ALA A 263 -15.31 15.79 -11.32
C ALA A 263 -14.87 15.20 -12.67
N LEU A 264 -14.39 13.94 -12.68
CA LEU A 264 -13.93 13.21 -13.85
C LEU A 264 -14.91 12.07 -14.15
N GLY A 265 -15.40 12.02 -15.38
CA GLY A 265 -16.39 11.04 -15.80
C GLY A 265 -15.79 9.65 -16.09
N HIS A 266 -16.67 8.77 -16.58
CA HIS A 266 -16.31 7.41 -16.99
C HIS A 266 -15.28 7.41 -18.13
N ASP A 267 -15.43 8.31 -19.10
CA ASP A 267 -14.60 8.37 -20.30
C ASP A 267 -13.13 8.68 -19.96
N GLU A 268 -12.89 9.61 -19.03
CA GLU A 268 -11.54 9.91 -18.53
C GLU A 268 -10.94 8.73 -17.77
N ALA A 269 -11.74 7.98 -17.04
CA ALA A 269 -11.29 6.77 -16.37
C ALA A 269 -10.90 5.67 -17.38
N VAL A 270 -11.67 5.51 -18.46
CA VAL A 270 -11.36 4.59 -19.57
C VAL A 270 -10.08 5.03 -20.29
N GLU A 271 -9.92 6.32 -20.55
CA GLU A 271 -8.70 6.86 -21.16
C GLU A 271 -7.47 6.61 -20.29
N ALA A 272 -7.55 6.87 -18.97
CA ALA A 272 -6.47 6.61 -18.03
C ALA A 272 -6.10 5.11 -17.97
N TYR A 273 -7.12 4.24 -17.97
CA TYR A 273 -6.91 2.80 -18.02
C TYR A 273 -6.18 2.35 -19.29
N ASN A 274 -6.64 2.80 -20.46
CA ASN A 274 -6.05 2.42 -21.76
C ASN A 274 -4.61 2.91 -21.91
N LYS A 275 -4.31 4.10 -21.36
CA LYS A 275 -2.95 4.67 -21.31
C LYS A 275 -2.10 4.10 -20.18
N ASN A 276 -2.67 3.28 -19.30
CA ASN A 276 -2.02 2.74 -18.09
C ASN A 276 -1.37 3.84 -17.23
N ILE A 277 -2.08 4.96 -17.04
CA ILE A 277 -1.67 6.12 -16.23
C ILE A 277 -2.60 6.32 -15.02
N SER A 278 -2.11 7.07 -14.04
CA SER A 278 -2.88 7.41 -12.84
C SER A 278 -3.95 8.46 -13.09
N THR A 279 -4.89 8.56 -12.15
CA THR A 279 -5.89 9.62 -12.11
C THR A 279 -5.27 11.01 -12.08
N LEU A 280 -4.12 11.16 -11.44
CA LEU A 280 -3.41 12.44 -11.36
C LEU A 280 -2.84 12.85 -12.71
N ALA A 281 -2.33 11.89 -13.48
CA ALA A 281 -1.80 12.14 -14.82
C ALA A 281 -2.92 12.51 -15.80
N ILE A 282 -4.08 11.83 -15.76
CA ILE A 282 -5.21 12.17 -16.64
C ILE A 282 -5.84 13.52 -16.25
N ALA A 283 -5.94 13.83 -14.95
CA ALA A 283 -6.43 15.13 -14.51
C ALA A 283 -5.52 16.28 -14.99
N ALA A 284 -4.21 16.09 -14.97
CA ALA A 284 -3.26 17.08 -15.48
C ALA A 284 -3.36 17.28 -17.01
N GLN A 285 -3.86 16.27 -17.75
CA GLN A 285 -4.12 16.39 -19.20
C GLN A 285 -5.42 17.12 -19.50
N ASN A 286 -6.51 16.75 -18.81
CA ASN A 286 -7.88 17.08 -19.22
C ASN A 286 -8.47 18.24 -18.42
N MET A 287 -7.90 18.59 -17.24
CA MET A 287 -8.40 19.70 -16.43
C MET A 287 -7.64 20.99 -16.70
N ASP A 288 -8.37 22.08 -16.93
CA ASP A 288 -7.79 23.41 -17.02
C ASP A 288 -7.37 23.93 -15.64
N GLY A 289 -6.19 24.52 -15.58
CA GLY A 289 -5.67 25.16 -14.38
C GLY A 289 -4.26 24.71 -14.00
N SER A 290 -3.35 25.65 -13.89
CA SER A 290 -1.97 25.40 -13.49
C SER A 290 -1.86 24.79 -12.08
N LEU A 291 -2.79 25.15 -11.18
CA LEU A 291 -2.79 24.65 -9.80
C LEU A 291 -3.03 23.13 -9.75
N VAL A 292 -4.05 22.62 -10.44
CA VAL A 292 -4.37 21.18 -10.48
C VAL A 292 -3.19 20.39 -11.07
N LYS A 293 -2.62 20.88 -12.18
CA LYS A 293 -1.46 20.25 -12.84
C LYS A 293 -0.25 20.16 -11.91
N ILE A 294 0.10 21.24 -11.21
CA ILE A 294 1.25 21.29 -10.29
C ILE A 294 1.00 20.40 -9.06
N LEU A 295 -0.17 20.49 -8.43
CA LEU A 295 -0.51 19.67 -7.27
C LEU A 295 -0.55 18.18 -7.62
N SER A 296 -1.13 17.83 -8.78
CA SER A 296 -1.14 16.46 -9.29
C SER A 296 0.27 15.92 -9.52
N LEU A 297 1.17 16.73 -10.10
CA LEU A 297 2.58 16.35 -10.29
C LEU A 297 3.29 16.12 -8.94
N ILE A 298 3.14 17.04 -7.98
CA ILE A 298 3.76 16.93 -6.65
C ILE A 298 3.26 15.66 -5.94
N LEU A 299 1.95 15.45 -5.94
CA LEU A 299 1.37 14.27 -5.30
C LEU A 299 1.83 12.98 -5.97
N ASN A 300 1.83 12.94 -7.30
CA ASN A 300 2.28 11.76 -8.05
C ASN A 300 3.74 11.42 -7.74
N ILE A 301 4.65 12.40 -7.86
CA ILE A 301 6.06 12.20 -7.55
C ILE A 301 6.21 11.70 -6.11
N PHE A 302 5.62 12.37 -5.13
CA PHE A 302 5.79 11.99 -3.73
C PHE A 302 5.12 10.66 -3.38
N ALA A 303 3.93 10.37 -3.94
CA ALA A 303 3.23 9.12 -3.68
C ALA A 303 3.96 7.92 -4.30
N VAL A 304 4.27 7.99 -5.59
CA VAL A 304 4.85 6.86 -6.31
C VAL A 304 6.31 6.65 -5.93
N MET A 305 7.11 7.72 -5.79
CA MET A 305 8.52 7.59 -5.37
C MET A 305 8.66 7.02 -3.96
N THR A 306 7.91 7.55 -2.98
CA THR A 306 8.03 7.05 -1.60
C THR A 306 7.58 5.60 -1.48
N ALA A 307 6.54 5.22 -2.21
CA ALA A 307 6.06 3.84 -2.27
C ALA A 307 7.06 2.92 -2.97
N PHE A 308 7.62 3.35 -4.11
CA PHE A 308 8.68 2.61 -4.79
C PHE A 308 9.88 2.36 -3.87
N PHE A 309 10.34 3.39 -3.13
CA PHE A 309 11.48 3.24 -2.22
C PHE A 309 11.20 2.22 -1.12
N GLY A 310 10.03 2.26 -0.51
CA GLY A 310 9.64 1.29 0.52
C GLY A 310 9.59 -0.14 0.00
N VAL A 311 8.97 -0.33 -1.17
CA VAL A 311 8.88 -1.64 -1.83
C VAL A 311 10.25 -2.13 -2.29
N PHE A 312 11.08 -1.26 -2.85
CA PHE A 312 12.43 -1.60 -3.30
C PHE A 312 13.33 -2.05 -2.15
N LEU A 313 13.29 -1.35 -1.01
CA LEU A 313 14.06 -1.76 0.17
C LEU A 313 13.62 -3.14 0.68
N GLY A 314 12.32 -3.36 0.84
CA GLY A 314 11.78 -4.67 1.23
C GLY A 314 12.12 -5.78 0.22
N PHE A 315 12.04 -5.50 -1.07
CA PHE A 315 12.40 -6.44 -2.13
C PHE A 315 13.89 -6.80 -2.09
N ARG A 316 14.75 -5.81 -1.91
CA ARG A 316 16.20 -6.04 -1.73
C ARG A 316 16.49 -6.92 -0.52
N GLU A 317 15.88 -6.63 0.63
CA GLU A 317 16.04 -7.43 1.85
C GLU A 317 15.55 -8.87 1.65
N ALA A 318 14.40 -9.05 1.01
CA ALA A 318 13.87 -10.37 0.68
C ALA A 318 14.81 -11.14 -0.26
N CYS A 319 15.36 -10.49 -1.30
CA CYS A 319 16.36 -11.08 -2.18
C CYS A 319 17.64 -11.43 -1.45
N GLU A 320 18.15 -10.56 -0.56
CA GLU A 320 19.33 -10.82 0.26
C GLU A 320 19.12 -12.04 1.17
N GLY A 321 17.95 -12.15 1.79
CA GLY A 321 17.58 -13.31 2.63
C GLY A 321 17.54 -14.61 1.84
N ILE A 322 16.89 -14.61 0.68
CA ILE A 322 16.81 -15.81 -0.19
C ILE A 322 18.20 -16.17 -0.71
N ALA A 323 18.96 -15.21 -1.24
CA ALA A 323 20.30 -15.44 -1.77
C ALA A 323 21.25 -16.01 -0.70
N THR A 324 21.24 -15.43 0.51
CA THR A 324 22.03 -15.91 1.64
C THR A 324 21.66 -17.35 2.01
N ASN A 325 20.37 -17.66 2.10
CA ASN A 325 19.90 -19.01 2.42
C ASN A 325 20.29 -20.04 1.36
N ILE A 326 20.28 -19.65 0.08
CA ILE A 326 20.73 -20.52 -1.01
C ILE A 326 22.25 -20.71 -0.94
N LEU A 327 23.02 -19.63 -0.84
CA LEU A 327 24.48 -19.69 -0.84
C LEU A 327 25.05 -20.46 0.35
N LYS A 328 24.44 -20.36 1.53
CA LYS A 328 24.82 -21.15 2.73
C LYS A 328 24.72 -22.68 2.53
N ARG A 329 23.95 -23.14 1.53
CA ARG A 329 23.88 -24.57 1.18
C ARG A 329 25.09 -25.05 0.39
N PHE A 330 25.81 -24.16 -0.28
CA PHE A 330 26.91 -24.46 -1.18
C PHE A 330 28.28 -24.01 -0.64
N MET A 331 28.28 -22.99 0.27
CA MET A 331 29.53 -22.46 0.82
C MET A 331 29.32 -21.94 2.25
N PRO A 332 30.38 -21.91 3.08
CA PRO A 332 30.36 -21.31 4.42
C PRO A 332 30.02 -19.82 4.35
N GLU A 333 29.29 -19.31 5.34
CA GLU A 333 28.84 -17.91 5.40
C GLU A 333 30.00 -16.89 5.30
N GLU A 334 31.15 -17.20 5.85
CA GLU A 334 32.37 -16.39 5.84
C GLU A 334 32.94 -16.16 4.44
N ARG A 335 32.64 -17.03 3.48
CA ARG A 335 33.06 -16.92 2.08
C ARG A 335 32.05 -16.14 1.20
N ILE A 336 30.88 -15.82 1.72
CA ILE A 336 29.87 -15.06 0.97
C ILE A 336 30.33 -13.60 0.87
N ASN A 337 30.69 -13.17 -0.35
CA ASN A 337 31.01 -11.78 -0.60
C ASN A 337 29.73 -10.93 -0.65
N THR A 338 29.37 -10.32 0.49
CA THR A 338 28.18 -9.52 0.65
C THR A 338 28.12 -8.32 -0.30
N ARG A 339 29.27 -7.75 -0.71
CA ARG A 339 29.32 -6.63 -1.66
C ARG A 339 28.93 -7.07 -3.06
N ILE A 340 29.44 -8.22 -3.53
CA ILE A 340 29.05 -8.79 -4.83
C ILE A 340 27.58 -9.17 -4.81
N MET A 341 27.12 -9.85 -3.77
CA MET A 341 25.71 -10.24 -3.61
C MET A 341 24.78 -9.02 -3.67
N LYS A 342 25.07 -7.97 -2.90
CA LYS A 342 24.27 -6.72 -2.93
C LYS A 342 24.29 -6.04 -4.30
N GLY A 343 25.44 -5.99 -4.95
CA GLY A 343 25.57 -5.45 -6.31
C GLY A 343 24.75 -6.25 -7.33
N SER A 344 24.78 -7.58 -7.27
CA SER A 344 23.99 -8.46 -8.15
C SER A 344 22.49 -8.30 -7.91
N ILE A 345 22.05 -8.11 -6.66
CA ILE A 345 20.65 -7.86 -6.33
C ILE A 345 20.17 -6.50 -6.87
N LEU A 346 21.02 -5.46 -6.82
CA LEU A 346 20.70 -4.17 -7.42
C LEU A 346 20.50 -4.28 -8.94
N VAL A 347 21.42 -4.95 -9.63
CA VAL A 347 21.30 -5.19 -11.09
C VAL A 347 20.04 -6.00 -11.40
N PHE A 348 19.79 -7.06 -10.65
CA PHE A 348 18.58 -7.89 -10.78
C PHE A 348 17.31 -7.04 -10.60
N SER A 349 17.26 -6.19 -9.57
CA SER A 349 16.12 -5.30 -9.31
C SER A 349 15.86 -4.33 -10.46
N VAL A 350 16.91 -3.75 -11.05
CA VAL A 350 16.80 -2.87 -12.23
C VAL A 350 16.27 -3.65 -13.43
N LEU A 351 16.79 -4.84 -13.69
CA LEU A 351 16.36 -5.67 -14.82
C LEU A 351 14.90 -6.10 -14.69
N VAL A 352 14.48 -6.50 -13.49
CA VAL A 352 13.10 -6.88 -13.17
C VAL A 352 12.14 -5.69 -13.37
N ALA A 353 12.49 -4.53 -12.84
CA ALA A 353 11.70 -3.31 -12.98
C ALA A 353 11.62 -2.84 -14.44
N TRP A 354 12.74 -2.86 -15.15
CA TRP A 354 12.80 -2.51 -16.58
C TRP A 354 12.02 -3.48 -17.45
N GLY A 355 12.09 -4.78 -17.14
CA GLY A 355 11.27 -5.80 -17.83
C GLY A 355 9.77 -5.52 -17.69
N ALA A 356 9.30 -5.11 -16.51
CA ALA A 356 7.92 -4.73 -16.29
C ALA A 356 7.51 -3.50 -17.12
N ILE A 357 8.41 -2.52 -17.26
CA ILE A 357 8.18 -1.33 -18.10
C ILE A 357 8.09 -1.70 -19.57
N LEU A 358 9.02 -2.54 -20.07
CA LEU A 358 9.01 -3.00 -21.45
C LEU A 358 7.72 -3.74 -21.84
N LEU A 359 7.18 -4.52 -20.90
CA LEU A 359 5.91 -5.21 -21.05
C LEU A 359 4.69 -4.30 -20.84
N ASN A 360 4.92 -3.03 -20.46
CA ASN A 360 3.87 -2.10 -20.02
C ASN A 360 2.91 -2.77 -19.03
N ALA A 361 3.46 -3.38 -17.97
CA ALA A 361 2.73 -4.21 -17.01
C ALA A 361 1.47 -3.48 -16.51
N PRO A 362 0.27 -4.07 -16.67
CA PRO A 362 -0.98 -3.37 -16.37
C PRO A 362 -1.16 -3.18 -14.87
N VAL A 363 -0.96 -1.95 -14.40
CA VAL A 363 -0.94 -1.57 -12.98
C VAL A 363 -2.19 -2.06 -12.23
N LEU A 364 -3.38 -1.85 -12.79
CA LEU A 364 -4.63 -2.25 -12.17
C LEU A 364 -4.77 -3.78 -12.09
N SER A 365 -4.38 -4.52 -13.13
CA SER A 365 -4.47 -6.00 -13.11
C SER A 365 -3.51 -6.61 -12.08
N PHE A 366 -2.29 -6.12 -11.97
CA PHE A 366 -1.33 -6.62 -10.99
C PHE A 366 -1.74 -6.30 -9.55
N THR A 367 -2.42 -5.19 -9.30
CA THR A 367 -3.03 -4.90 -7.99
C THR A 367 -4.08 -5.95 -7.63
N SER A 368 -4.92 -6.36 -8.60
CA SER A 368 -5.89 -7.45 -8.39
C SER A 368 -5.21 -8.79 -8.08
N ILE A 369 -4.11 -9.12 -8.78
CA ILE A 369 -3.34 -10.36 -8.56
C ILE A 369 -2.74 -10.43 -7.14
N CYS A 370 -2.38 -9.29 -6.53
CA CYS A 370 -1.91 -9.24 -5.15
C CYS A 370 -3.01 -9.50 -4.10
N SER A 371 -4.28 -9.43 -4.47
CA SER A 371 -5.42 -9.52 -3.56
C SER A 371 -5.43 -10.78 -2.67
N PRO A 372 -5.18 -12.01 -3.19
CA PRO A 372 -5.13 -13.20 -2.35
C PRO A 372 -4.05 -13.14 -1.27
N ILE A 373 -2.92 -12.51 -1.56
CA ILE A 373 -1.83 -12.38 -0.60
C ILE A 373 -2.27 -11.47 0.56
N PHE A 374 -2.94 -10.36 0.27
CA PHE A 374 -3.54 -9.50 1.31
C PHE A 374 -4.61 -10.24 2.10
N GLY A 375 -5.47 -11.01 1.44
CA GLY A 375 -6.49 -11.83 2.09
C GLY A 375 -5.87 -12.86 3.05
N LEU A 376 -4.80 -13.53 2.64
CA LEU A 376 -4.09 -14.50 3.47
C LEU A 376 -3.37 -13.82 4.64
N ILE A 377 -2.46 -12.88 4.36
CA ILE A 377 -1.57 -12.27 5.36
C ILE A 377 -2.35 -11.37 6.32
N GLY A 378 -3.27 -10.55 5.80
CA GLY A 378 -4.00 -9.56 6.60
C GLY A 378 -5.22 -10.11 7.32
N CYS A 379 -5.90 -11.08 6.73
CA CYS A 379 -7.20 -11.57 7.21
C CYS A 379 -7.18 -13.01 7.70
N LEU A 380 -6.89 -13.96 6.82
CA LEU A 380 -7.12 -15.39 7.11
C LEU A 380 -6.12 -15.98 8.10
N ILE A 381 -4.83 -15.64 7.99
CA ILE A 381 -3.80 -16.12 8.93
C ILE A 381 -4.02 -15.54 10.33
N PRO A 382 -4.21 -14.21 10.54
CA PRO A 382 -4.56 -13.69 11.86
C PRO A 382 -5.83 -14.29 12.44
N ALA A 383 -6.88 -14.48 11.61
CA ALA A 383 -8.11 -15.14 12.06
C ALA A 383 -7.87 -16.59 12.47
N TYR A 384 -7.08 -17.35 11.70
CA TYR A 384 -6.71 -18.73 12.05
C TYR A 384 -5.96 -18.80 13.38
N LEU A 385 -5.04 -17.86 13.64
CA LEU A 385 -4.35 -17.76 14.92
C LEU A 385 -5.29 -17.59 16.09
N VAL A 386 -6.34 -16.76 15.95
CA VAL A 386 -7.35 -16.58 17.01
C VAL A 386 -8.05 -17.87 17.37
N TYR A 387 -8.24 -18.79 16.42
CA TYR A 387 -8.82 -20.11 16.74
C TYR A 387 -7.80 -21.12 17.27
N LYS A 388 -6.54 -21.03 16.80
CA LYS A 388 -5.50 -22.02 17.11
C LYS A 388 -4.78 -21.73 18.42
N VAL A 389 -4.58 -20.46 18.77
CA VAL A 389 -3.75 -20.03 19.90
C VAL A 389 -4.62 -19.63 21.10
N PRO A 390 -4.57 -20.37 22.26
CA PRO A 390 -5.45 -20.10 23.39
C PRO A 390 -5.39 -18.65 23.92
N SER A 391 -4.21 -18.02 23.96
CA SER A 391 -4.07 -16.63 24.43
C SER A 391 -4.79 -15.61 23.55
N LEU A 392 -5.08 -15.96 22.28
CA LEU A 392 -5.77 -15.12 21.34
C LEU A 392 -7.28 -15.36 21.29
N HIS A 393 -7.81 -16.38 22.01
CA HIS A 393 -9.24 -16.71 22.00
C HIS A 393 -10.13 -15.56 22.48
N LYS A 394 -9.60 -14.64 23.29
CA LYS A 394 -10.30 -13.40 23.73
C LYS A 394 -10.69 -12.47 22.58
N TYR A 395 -10.11 -12.65 21.39
CA TYR A 395 -10.43 -11.86 20.19
C TYR A 395 -11.49 -12.51 19.29
N LYS A 396 -12.07 -13.65 19.70
CA LYS A 396 -13.22 -14.25 19.02
C LYS A 396 -14.44 -13.34 19.18
N GLY A 397 -15.10 -13.04 18.05
CA GLY A 397 -16.29 -12.20 18.05
C GLY A 397 -16.83 -11.93 16.62
N PRO A 398 -17.91 -11.16 16.48
CA PRO A 398 -18.53 -10.89 15.18
C PRO A 398 -17.56 -10.24 14.18
N GLY A 399 -16.67 -9.34 14.66
CA GLY A 399 -15.66 -8.72 13.81
C GLY A 399 -14.69 -9.71 13.16
N LEU A 400 -14.42 -10.86 13.80
CA LEU A 400 -13.58 -11.90 13.23
C LEU A 400 -14.23 -12.56 12.01
N TRP A 401 -15.55 -12.73 12.03
CA TRP A 401 -16.30 -13.26 10.88
C TRP A 401 -16.25 -12.30 9.68
N LEU A 402 -16.35 -10.99 9.92
CA LEU A 402 -16.18 -10.00 8.86
C LEU A 402 -14.76 -10.05 8.26
N ILE A 403 -13.74 -10.20 9.09
CA ILE A 403 -12.34 -10.36 8.62
C ILE A 403 -12.21 -11.61 7.75
N ILE A 404 -12.75 -12.76 8.19
CA ILE A 404 -12.71 -14.02 7.43
C ILE A 404 -13.46 -13.85 6.11
N PHE A 405 -14.66 -13.30 6.14
CA PHE A 405 -15.49 -13.08 4.96
C PHE A 405 -14.77 -12.23 3.92
N VAL A 406 -14.23 -11.08 4.33
CA VAL A 406 -13.46 -10.20 3.42
C VAL A 406 -12.19 -10.88 2.96
N GLY A 407 -11.48 -11.62 3.81
CA GLY A 407 -10.31 -12.41 3.42
C GLY A 407 -10.63 -13.42 2.31
N LEU A 408 -11.76 -14.11 2.39
CA LEU A 408 -12.22 -15.02 1.33
C LEU A 408 -12.58 -14.27 0.05
N LEU A 409 -13.27 -13.12 0.14
CA LEU A 409 -13.58 -12.30 -1.02
C LEU A 409 -12.30 -11.79 -1.73
N LEU A 410 -11.28 -11.42 -0.96
CA LEU A 410 -9.98 -11.01 -1.52
C LEU A 410 -9.29 -12.16 -2.27
N VAL A 411 -9.41 -13.40 -1.78
CA VAL A 411 -8.87 -14.57 -2.48
C VAL A 411 -9.62 -14.84 -3.78
N ILE A 412 -10.93 -14.62 -3.82
CA ILE A 412 -11.78 -14.86 -4.98
C ILE A 412 -11.69 -13.70 -6.00
N SER A 413 -11.42 -12.49 -5.55
CA SER A 413 -11.46 -11.27 -6.36
C SER A 413 -10.73 -11.35 -7.70
N PRO A 414 -9.47 -11.84 -7.81
CA PRO A 414 -8.80 -11.89 -9.12
C PRO A 414 -9.47 -12.84 -10.10
N PHE A 415 -10.04 -13.95 -9.63
CA PHE A 415 -10.77 -14.86 -10.53
C PHE A 415 -11.99 -14.18 -11.16
N LEU A 416 -12.71 -13.34 -10.40
CA LEU A 416 -13.82 -12.56 -10.92
C LEU A 416 -13.38 -11.38 -11.80
N ALA A 417 -12.18 -10.87 -11.57
CA ALA A 417 -11.63 -9.75 -12.34
C ALA A 417 -11.20 -10.16 -13.76
N PHE A 418 -10.85 -11.43 -13.97
CA PHE A 418 -10.40 -11.97 -15.25
C PHE A 418 -11.46 -12.84 -15.99
N LEU A 419 -12.64 -13.05 -15.37
CA LEU A 419 -13.84 -13.59 -16.00
C LEU A 419 -14.69 -12.48 -16.61
#